data_fb205a9f3d42372f2a7e36701556b997
#
_entry.id   fb205a9f3d42372f2a7e36701556b997
#
_cell.length_a   1.000
_cell.length_b   1.000
_cell.length_c   1.000
_cell.angle_alpha   90.00
_cell.angle_beta   90.00
_cell.angle_gamma   90.00
#
_symmetry.space_group_name_H-M   'P 1'
#
loop_
_entity.id
_entity.type
_entity.pdbx_description
1 polymer ?
#
loop_
_entity_poly.entity_id
_entity_poly.type
_entity_poly.pdbx_seq_one_letter_code
_entity_poly.pdbx_strand_id
1 'polypeptide(L)'
;MPGNTYNGFSVLKNYGEDLTAKTYVTDPSIARDDELRKLMMVLLTPEKSGLLVGKAGVGKTSIVEGLAYRILNNAVPFVLQGYRVIKINSSSLLGRISYNGRDEMVITLLVEELKNVTKTILFIDEIHTLIGTDSGTSMDLANILKPAIDRGAIKLIGATTDIEYNTYVIRDRAFLRRFERIDVSEVYR
;
A
#
# COMPACT_ATOMS: atom_id res chain seq x y z
N MET A 1 8.86 -23.54 9.06
CA MET A 1 8.07 -23.41 10.29
C MET A 1 6.80 -22.67 9.95
N PRO A 2 5.62 -23.21 10.19
CA PRO A 2 4.40 -22.45 9.99
C PRO A 2 4.38 -21.32 11.00
N GLY A 3 4.36 -20.12 10.47
CA GLY A 3 4.27 -18.92 11.28
C GLY A 3 3.05 -18.96 12.18
N ASN A 4 3.27 -18.50 13.36
CA ASN A 4 2.31 -18.30 14.40
C ASN A 4 1.07 -17.60 13.83
N THR A 5 0.06 -18.37 13.54
CA THR A 5 -1.24 -17.83 13.19
C THR A 5 -1.77 -17.11 14.42
N TYR A 6 -1.87 -15.82 14.34
CA TYR A 6 -2.65 -15.04 15.28
C TYR A 6 -4.07 -15.65 15.32
N ASN A 7 -4.29 -16.57 16.20
CA ASN A 7 -5.57 -17.26 16.46
C ASN A 7 -6.49 -17.41 15.24
N GLY A 8 -5.94 -17.62 14.05
CA GLY A 8 -6.69 -17.88 12.83
C GLY A 8 -7.25 -16.67 12.09
N PHE A 9 -7.09 -15.43 12.58
CA PHE A 9 -7.56 -14.24 11.88
C PHE A 9 -6.41 -13.53 11.15
N SER A 10 -6.58 -13.29 9.86
CA SER A 10 -5.64 -12.54 9.03
C SER A 10 -6.31 -11.34 8.40
N VAL A 11 -5.80 -10.15 8.66
CA VAL A 11 -6.27 -8.90 8.02
C VAL A 11 -5.96 -8.93 6.53
N LEU A 12 -4.77 -9.36 6.16
CA LEU A 12 -4.36 -9.45 4.76
C LEU A 12 -5.26 -10.39 3.96
N LYS A 13 -5.66 -11.50 4.55
CA LYS A 13 -6.52 -12.49 3.89
C LYS A 13 -7.99 -12.05 3.84
N ASN A 14 -8.49 -11.41 4.90
CA ASN A 14 -9.92 -11.05 4.99
C ASN A 14 -10.25 -9.71 4.35
N TYR A 15 -9.34 -8.76 4.37
CA TYR A 15 -9.54 -7.40 3.85
C TYR A 15 -8.65 -7.06 2.66
N GLY A 16 -7.62 -7.86 2.41
CA GLY A 16 -6.69 -7.66 1.31
C GLY A 16 -7.11 -8.39 0.04
N GLU A 17 -6.71 -7.83 -1.09
CA GLU A 17 -6.79 -8.46 -2.40
C GLU A 17 -5.35 -8.68 -2.89
N ASP A 18 -4.96 -9.93 -3.05
CA ASP A 18 -3.63 -10.26 -3.56
C ASP A 18 -3.58 -10.09 -5.09
N LEU A 19 -2.99 -9.00 -5.53
CA LEU A 19 -2.87 -8.69 -6.95
C LEU A 19 -1.89 -9.62 -7.67
N THR A 20 -0.99 -10.27 -6.94
CA THR A 20 -0.05 -11.26 -7.49
C THR A 20 -0.66 -12.66 -7.56
N ALA A 21 -1.83 -12.87 -7.01
CA ALA A 21 -2.60 -14.12 -7.15
C ALA A 21 -3.59 -14.09 -8.32
N LYS A 22 -3.74 -12.94 -8.98
CA LYS A 22 -4.61 -12.80 -10.16
C LYS A 22 -3.94 -13.35 -11.41
N THR A 23 -4.77 -13.74 -12.38
CA THR A 23 -4.32 -14.06 -13.74
C THR A 23 -4.53 -12.84 -14.64
N TYR A 24 -3.46 -12.37 -15.26
CA TYR A 24 -3.50 -11.25 -16.20
C TYR A 24 -3.36 -11.77 -17.63
N VAL A 25 -4.35 -11.49 -18.47
CA VAL A 25 -4.31 -11.84 -19.90
C VAL A 25 -3.35 -10.92 -20.64
N THR A 26 -3.34 -9.64 -20.26
CA THR A 26 -2.46 -8.62 -20.82
C THR A 26 -1.90 -7.74 -19.70
N ASP A 27 -0.84 -6.99 -20.01
CA ASP A 27 -0.29 -6.01 -19.08
C ASP A 27 -1.35 -4.95 -18.72
N PRO A 28 -1.77 -4.83 -17.45
CA PRO A 28 -2.76 -3.83 -17.05
C PRO A 28 -2.23 -2.40 -17.05
N SER A 29 -0.92 -2.21 -17.20
CA SER A 29 -0.25 -0.89 -17.11
C SER A 29 0.23 -0.37 -18.46
N ILE A 30 -0.44 -0.71 -19.55
CA ILE A 30 -0.10 -0.21 -20.89
C ILE A 30 0.01 1.32 -20.88
N ALA A 31 1.10 1.84 -21.46
CA ALA A 31 1.42 3.27 -21.52
C ALA A 31 1.73 3.92 -20.14
N ARG A 32 2.10 3.13 -19.14
CA ARG A 32 2.46 3.59 -17.78
C ARG A 32 3.91 3.28 -17.41
N ASP A 33 4.78 3.10 -18.36
CA ASP A 33 6.17 2.70 -18.11
C ASP A 33 6.95 3.69 -17.26
N ASP A 34 6.72 4.99 -17.43
CA ASP A 34 7.40 6.02 -16.64
C ASP A 34 6.97 5.98 -15.17
N GLU A 35 5.68 5.90 -14.92
CA GLU A 35 5.15 5.83 -13.55
C GLU A 35 5.60 4.54 -12.87
N LEU A 36 5.59 3.41 -13.57
CA LEU A 36 6.08 2.13 -13.04
C LEU A 36 7.56 2.18 -12.70
N ARG A 37 8.37 2.77 -13.57
CA ARG A 37 9.81 2.93 -13.31
C ARG A 37 10.06 3.77 -12.07
N LYS A 38 9.38 4.89 -11.92
CA LYS A 38 9.46 5.75 -10.73
C LYS A 38 9.04 4.99 -9.49
N LEU A 39 7.94 4.25 -9.56
CA LEU A 39 7.43 3.46 -8.44
C LEU A 39 8.46 2.41 -8.01
N MET A 40 9.02 1.66 -8.93
CA MET A 40 10.05 0.66 -8.62
C MET A 40 11.29 1.30 -8.00
N MET A 41 11.74 2.46 -8.49
CA MET A 41 12.87 3.18 -7.91
C MET A 41 12.61 3.59 -6.47
N VAL A 42 11.41 4.07 -6.18
CA VAL A 42 11.02 4.44 -4.82
C VAL A 42 11.02 3.19 -3.92
N LEU A 43 10.45 2.10 -4.38
CA LEU A 43 10.42 0.85 -3.61
C LEU A 43 11.80 0.25 -3.36
N LEU A 44 12.78 0.55 -4.20
CA LEU A 44 14.16 0.14 -4.00
C LEU A 44 14.93 1.07 -3.05
N THR A 45 14.39 2.26 -2.78
CA THR A 45 15.01 3.24 -1.90
C THR A 45 14.66 2.91 -0.44
N PRO A 46 15.66 2.69 0.44
CA PRO A 46 15.38 2.41 1.85
C PRO A 46 14.56 3.52 2.51
N GLU A 47 13.64 3.12 3.35
CA GLU A 47 12.78 4.01 4.15
C GLU A 47 11.82 4.89 3.34
N LYS A 48 11.75 4.72 2.02
CA LYS A 48 10.81 5.45 1.17
C LYS A 48 9.62 4.58 0.78
N SER A 49 8.46 5.22 0.74
CA SER A 49 7.20 4.66 0.26
C SER A 49 6.71 5.45 -0.94
N GLY A 50 5.96 4.82 -1.83
CA GLY A 50 5.41 5.49 -3.00
C GLY A 50 4.02 6.06 -2.71
N LEU A 51 3.72 7.22 -3.28
CA LEU A 51 2.40 7.82 -3.25
C LEU A 51 1.95 8.18 -4.66
N LEU A 52 0.97 7.43 -5.15
CA LEU A 52 0.35 7.71 -6.45
C LEU A 52 -0.72 8.79 -6.29
N VAL A 53 -0.57 9.89 -7.01
CA VAL A 53 -1.47 11.04 -6.92
C VAL A 53 -2.07 11.31 -8.30
N GLY A 54 -3.37 11.34 -8.39
CA GLY A 54 -4.08 11.61 -9.64
C GLY A 54 -5.59 11.56 -9.45
N LYS A 55 -6.32 12.03 -10.45
CA LYS A 55 -7.78 12.04 -10.44
C LYS A 55 -8.35 10.65 -10.21
N ALA A 56 -9.55 10.58 -9.62
CA ALA A 56 -10.30 9.33 -9.53
C ALA A 56 -10.47 8.70 -10.92
N GLY A 57 -10.23 7.41 -11.03
CA GLY A 57 -10.37 6.68 -12.29
C GLY A 57 -9.24 6.89 -13.31
N VAL A 58 -8.17 7.60 -12.97
CA VAL A 58 -7.07 7.88 -13.90
C VAL A 58 -6.17 6.66 -14.19
N GLY A 59 -6.24 5.63 -13.36
CA GLY A 59 -5.47 4.40 -13.55
C GLY A 59 -4.40 4.14 -12.50
N LYS A 60 -4.53 4.70 -11.29
CA LYS A 60 -3.58 4.45 -10.20
C LYS A 60 -3.52 2.96 -9.82
N THR A 61 -4.67 2.31 -9.72
CA THR A 61 -4.73 0.86 -9.45
C THR A 61 -4.12 0.05 -10.58
N SER A 62 -4.33 0.44 -11.83
CA SER A 62 -3.73 -0.24 -13.00
C SER A 62 -2.21 -0.21 -12.96
N ILE A 63 -1.60 0.84 -12.44
CA ILE A 63 -0.15 0.93 -12.27
C ILE A 63 0.32 -0.12 -11.25
N VAL A 64 -0.36 -0.26 -10.14
CA VAL A 64 0.00 -1.25 -9.11
C VAL A 64 -0.25 -2.68 -9.60
N GLU A 65 -1.34 -2.90 -10.35
CA GLU A 65 -1.58 -4.18 -11.02
C GLU A 65 -0.48 -4.48 -12.05
N GLY A 66 0.00 -3.46 -12.77
CA GLY A 66 1.14 -3.59 -13.68
C GLY A 66 2.42 -3.99 -12.97
N LEU A 67 2.65 -3.48 -11.78
CA LEU A 67 3.77 -3.91 -10.93
C LEU A 67 3.62 -5.40 -10.57
N ALA A 68 2.43 -5.82 -10.14
CA ALA A 68 2.14 -7.22 -9.84
C ALA A 68 2.36 -8.12 -11.06
N TYR A 69 1.90 -7.70 -12.23
CA TYR A 69 2.12 -8.39 -13.49
C TYR A 69 3.62 -8.57 -13.79
N ARG A 70 4.41 -7.53 -13.60
CA ARG A 70 5.87 -7.61 -13.82
C ARG A 70 6.57 -8.51 -12.81
N ILE A 71 6.12 -8.50 -11.56
CA ILE A 71 6.66 -9.41 -10.54
C ILE A 71 6.38 -10.87 -10.95
N LEU A 72 5.16 -11.16 -11.37
CA LEU A 72 4.78 -12.52 -11.82
C LEU A 72 5.58 -13.00 -13.02
N ASN A 73 6.02 -12.08 -13.89
CA ASN A 73 6.81 -12.38 -15.08
C ASN A 73 8.33 -12.23 -14.85
N ASN A 74 8.77 -12.06 -13.61
CA ASN A 74 10.16 -11.81 -13.25
C ASN A 74 10.79 -10.61 -13.99
N ALA A 75 9.97 -9.62 -14.34
CA ALA A 75 10.36 -8.41 -15.06
C ALA A 75 10.58 -7.23 -14.11
N VAL A 76 11.15 -7.49 -12.95
CA VAL A 76 11.47 -6.49 -11.92
C VAL A 76 12.91 -6.70 -11.44
N PRO A 77 13.54 -5.68 -10.84
CA PRO A 77 14.85 -5.85 -10.21
C PRO A 77 14.85 -7.01 -9.19
N PHE A 78 15.99 -7.65 -9.05
CA PHE A 78 16.15 -8.84 -8.21
C PHE A 78 15.58 -8.66 -6.79
N VAL A 79 15.76 -7.48 -6.20
CA VAL A 79 15.27 -7.16 -4.85
C VAL A 79 13.75 -7.27 -4.73
N LEU A 80 13.02 -7.01 -5.81
CA LEU A 80 11.56 -7.05 -5.84
C LEU A 80 10.99 -8.40 -6.28
N GLN A 81 11.83 -9.33 -6.72
CA GLN A 81 11.36 -10.64 -7.16
C GLN A 81 10.75 -11.43 -6.00
N GLY A 82 9.65 -12.12 -6.29
CA GLY A 82 8.94 -12.94 -5.31
C GLY A 82 8.09 -12.17 -4.30
N TYR A 83 7.98 -10.85 -4.44
CA TYR A 83 7.09 -10.05 -3.59
C TYR A 83 5.63 -10.33 -3.94
N ARG A 84 4.78 -10.32 -2.92
CA ARG A 84 3.33 -10.25 -3.09
C ARG A 84 2.91 -8.79 -3.06
N VAL A 85 1.88 -8.46 -3.83
CA VAL A 85 1.28 -7.11 -3.81
C VAL A 85 -0.14 -7.26 -3.30
N ILE A 86 -0.42 -6.71 -2.13
CA ILE A 86 -1.72 -6.82 -1.48
C ILE A 86 -2.35 -5.45 -1.37
N LYS A 87 -3.52 -5.31 -1.99
CA LYS A 87 -4.33 -4.10 -1.95
C LYS A 87 -5.28 -4.15 -0.77
N ILE A 88 -5.29 -3.09 0.04
CA ILE A 88 -6.26 -2.90 1.12
C ILE A 88 -6.89 -1.54 0.97
N ASN A 89 -8.22 -1.48 1.13
CA ASN A 89 -8.91 -0.20 1.21
C ASN A 89 -8.69 0.40 2.62
N SER A 90 -8.33 1.66 2.68
CA SER A 90 -8.08 2.36 3.94
C SER A 90 -9.28 2.37 4.88
N SER A 91 -10.50 2.43 4.36
CA SER A 91 -11.71 2.39 5.18
C SER A 91 -11.82 1.09 6.00
N SER A 92 -11.35 -0.03 5.45
CA SER A 92 -11.30 -1.30 6.17
C SER A 92 -10.37 -1.23 7.40
N LEU A 93 -9.28 -0.49 7.30
CA LEU A 93 -8.29 -0.36 8.37
C LEU A 93 -8.83 0.48 9.55
N LEU A 94 -9.75 1.38 9.29
CA LEU A 94 -10.42 2.18 10.32
C LEU A 94 -11.53 1.42 11.04
N GLY A 95 -11.94 0.28 10.50
CA GLY A 95 -12.98 -0.55 11.08
C GLY A 95 -12.57 -1.16 12.42
N ARG A 96 -13.55 -1.57 13.18
CA ARG A 96 -13.37 -2.29 14.44
C ARG A 96 -14.05 -3.65 14.35
N ILE A 97 -13.42 -4.65 14.94
CA ILE A 97 -13.96 -6.00 15.01
C ILE A 97 -13.85 -6.53 16.44
N SER A 98 -14.77 -7.42 16.79
CA SER A 98 -14.67 -8.17 18.04
C SER A 98 -13.74 -9.37 17.81
N TYR A 99 -12.64 -9.38 18.54
CA TYR A 99 -11.63 -10.42 18.44
C TYR A 99 -11.20 -10.87 19.84
N ASN A 100 -11.35 -12.16 20.13
CA ASN A 100 -11.04 -12.72 21.44
C ASN A 100 -11.73 -11.99 22.61
N GLY A 101 -12.99 -11.57 22.39
CA GLY A 101 -13.76 -10.85 23.40
C GLY A 101 -13.35 -9.40 23.62
N ARG A 102 -12.48 -8.87 22.77
CA ARG A 102 -12.05 -7.46 22.79
C ARG A 102 -12.47 -6.77 21.51
N ASP A 103 -12.75 -5.49 21.61
CA ASP A 103 -13.02 -4.63 20.46
C ASP A 103 -11.70 -4.04 19.98
N GLU A 104 -11.24 -4.49 18.80
CA GLU A 104 -9.94 -4.13 18.23
C GLU A 104 -10.12 -3.38 16.91
N MET A 105 -9.26 -2.39 16.66
CA MET A 105 -9.17 -1.77 15.34
C MET A 105 -8.46 -2.73 14.36
N VAL A 106 -8.95 -2.80 13.14
CA VAL A 106 -8.36 -3.65 12.09
C VAL A 106 -6.89 -3.30 11.86
N ILE A 107 -6.54 -2.01 11.86
CA ILE A 107 -5.14 -1.60 11.68
C ILE A 107 -4.21 -2.11 12.78
N THR A 108 -4.69 -2.19 14.01
CA THR A 108 -3.90 -2.75 15.12
C THR A 108 -3.59 -4.23 14.88
N LEU A 109 -4.57 -4.97 14.40
CA LEU A 109 -4.38 -6.39 14.04
C LEU A 109 -3.46 -6.55 12.84
N LEU A 110 -3.55 -5.64 11.87
CA LEU A 110 -2.63 -5.63 10.72
C LEU A 110 -1.18 -5.46 11.16
N VAL A 111 -0.90 -4.48 12.03
CA VAL A 111 0.46 -4.23 12.53
C VAL A 111 1.04 -5.46 13.20
N GLU A 112 0.24 -6.16 14.00
CA GLU A 112 0.66 -7.41 14.63
C GLU A 112 0.94 -8.52 13.60
N GLU A 113 0.09 -8.66 12.60
CA GLU A 113 0.27 -9.63 11.52
C GLU A 113 1.57 -9.36 10.73
N LEU A 114 1.87 -8.10 10.46
CA LEU A 114 3.05 -7.69 9.70
C LEU A 114 4.37 -8.05 10.37
N LYS A 115 4.39 -8.31 11.66
CA LYS A 115 5.58 -8.77 12.37
C LYS A 115 6.11 -10.12 11.86
N ASN A 116 5.22 -10.94 11.28
CA ASN A 116 5.54 -12.29 10.81
C ASN A 116 5.47 -12.42 9.28
N VAL A 117 5.36 -11.31 8.57
CA VAL A 117 5.23 -11.27 7.11
C VAL A 117 6.54 -10.77 6.50
N THR A 118 6.90 -11.32 5.35
CA THR A 118 8.06 -10.90 4.56
C THR A 118 7.67 -10.74 3.10
N LYS A 119 8.49 -10.04 2.32
CA LYS A 119 8.34 -9.87 0.86
C LYS A 119 6.93 -9.47 0.46
N THR A 120 6.39 -8.46 1.11
CA THR A 120 5.05 -7.95 0.83
C THR A 120 5.10 -6.47 0.50
N ILE A 121 4.46 -6.11 -0.61
CA ILE A 121 4.16 -4.73 -0.96
C ILE A 121 2.70 -4.51 -0.57
N LEU A 122 2.47 -3.61 0.36
CA LEU A 122 1.14 -3.24 0.82
C LEU A 122 0.69 -2.01 0.03
N PHE A 123 -0.42 -2.13 -0.69
CA PHE A 123 -1.03 -1.03 -1.42
C PHE A 123 -2.28 -0.56 -0.70
N ILE A 124 -2.23 0.65 -0.16
CA ILE A 124 -3.37 1.25 0.55
C ILE A 124 -4.02 2.28 -0.37
N ASP A 125 -5.19 1.95 -0.88
CA ASP A 125 -5.97 2.87 -1.68
C ASP A 125 -6.70 3.89 -0.78
N GLU A 126 -6.91 5.10 -1.29
CA GLU A 126 -7.52 6.21 -0.54
C GLU A 126 -6.82 6.49 0.80
N ILE A 127 -5.50 6.47 0.80
CA ILE A 127 -4.66 6.57 2.01
C ILE A 127 -4.92 7.86 2.81
N HIS A 128 -5.42 8.91 2.15
CA HIS A 128 -5.76 10.17 2.80
C HIS A 128 -6.81 10.03 3.92
N THR A 129 -7.64 8.99 3.87
CA THR A 129 -8.63 8.75 4.94
C THR A 129 -7.98 8.35 6.27
N LEU A 130 -6.73 7.90 6.24
CA LEU A 130 -5.93 7.57 7.41
C LEU A 130 -5.13 8.77 7.94
N ILE A 131 -5.15 9.88 7.20
CA ILE A 131 -4.35 11.08 7.48
C ILE A 131 -5.31 12.25 7.66
N GLY A 132 -5.13 13.04 8.75
CA GLY A 132 -5.76 14.34 8.86
C GLY A 132 -7.28 14.33 8.97
N THR A 133 -7.86 13.40 9.72
CA THR A 133 -9.26 13.54 10.07
C THR A 133 -9.44 14.69 11.08
N ASP A 134 -10.35 15.61 10.80
CA ASP A 134 -10.73 16.72 11.70
C ASP A 134 -11.27 16.25 13.07
N SER A 135 -11.38 14.95 13.27
CA SER A 135 -11.95 14.32 14.45
C SER A 135 -10.96 14.14 15.62
N GLY A 136 -9.80 14.78 15.59
CA GLY A 136 -8.83 14.74 16.69
C GLY A 136 -8.08 13.41 16.87
N THR A 137 -8.38 12.41 16.07
CA THR A 137 -7.68 11.14 16.00
C THR A 137 -6.92 11.05 14.68
N SER A 138 -5.95 11.97 14.49
CA SER A 138 -5.02 11.78 13.38
C SER A 138 -4.19 10.54 13.67
N MET A 139 -4.43 9.51 12.87
CA MET A 139 -3.62 8.30 12.92
C MET A 139 -2.26 8.64 12.29
N ASP A 140 -1.19 8.52 13.04
CA ASP A 140 0.16 8.64 12.48
C ASP A 140 0.53 7.32 11.79
N LEU A 141 -0.03 7.13 10.61
CA LEU A 141 0.17 5.91 9.82
C LEU A 141 1.65 5.62 9.57
N ALA A 142 2.43 6.66 9.31
CA ALA A 142 3.85 6.52 9.06
C ALA A 142 4.57 5.91 10.26
N ASN A 143 4.28 6.37 11.47
CA ASN A 143 4.86 5.83 12.70
C ASN A 143 4.31 4.46 13.07
N ILE A 144 3.03 4.21 12.83
CA ILE A 144 2.42 2.91 13.11
C ILE A 144 3.06 1.80 12.27
N LEU A 145 3.30 2.05 10.98
CA LEU A 145 3.87 1.07 10.05
C LEU A 145 5.39 1.08 10.02
N LYS A 146 6.04 2.09 10.61
CA LYS A 146 7.50 2.24 10.62
C LYS A 146 8.26 0.96 11.03
N PRO A 147 7.92 0.26 12.13
CA PRO A 147 8.66 -0.93 12.52
C PRO A 147 8.68 -2.02 11.44
N ALA A 148 7.57 -2.21 10.73
CA ALA A 148 7.49 -3.19 9.65
C ALA A 148 8.30 -2.76 8.41
N ILE A 149 8.27 -1.47 8.09
CA ILE A 149 9.03 -0.89 6.96
C ILE A 149 10.53 -0.94 7.26
N ASP A 150 10.95 -0.53 8.45
CA ASP A 150 12.37 -0.48 8.83
C ASP A 150 13.00 -1.86 8.90
N ARG A 151 12.23 -2.89 9.23
CA ARG A 151 12.70 -4.29 9.17
C ARG A 151 12.84 -4.82 7.74
N GLY A 152 12.38 -4.08 6.74
CA GLY A 152 12.31 -4.56 5.38
C GLY A 152 11.27 -5.66 5.15
N ALA A 153 10.36 -5.88 6.11
CA ALA A 153 9.31 -6.88 6.00
C ALA A 153 8.29 -6.51 4.93
N ILE A 154 7.97 -5.23 4.84
CA ILE A 154 7.02 -4.69 3.87
C ILE A 154 7.58 -3.47 3.15
N LYS A 155 7.02 -3.23 1.97
CA LYS A 155 7.12 -1.98 1.25
C LYS A 155 5.71 -1.41 1.10
N LEU A 156 5.57 -0.10 1.01
CA LEU A 156 4.28 0.55 1.06
C LEU A 156 4.05 1.44 -0.16
N ILE A 157 2.86 1.34 -0.73
CA ILE A 157 2.35 2.22 -1.78
C ILE A 157 1.02 2.77 -1.31
N GLY A 158 0.86 4.09 -1.36
CA GLY A 158 -0.42 4.74 -1.15
C GLY A 158 -0.97 5.33 -2.44
N ALA A 159 -2.27 5.53 -2.49
CA ALA A 159 -2.92 6.25 -3.58
C ALA A 159 -3.91 7.27 -3.02
N THR A 160 -3.96 8.43 -3.67
CA THR A 160 -4.87 9.52 -3.32
C THR A 160 -5.17 10.38 -4.56
N THR A 161 -6.13 11.28 -4.45
CA THR A 161 -6.40 12.25 -5.51
C THR A 161 -5.64 13.55 -5.29
N ASP A 162 -5.55 14.40 -6.32
CA ASP A 162 -4.94 15.73 -6.21
C ASP A 162 -5.64 16.59 -5.16
N ILE A 163 -6.97 16.52 -5.12
CA ILE A 163 -7.77 17.31 -4.17
C ILE A 163 -7.47 16.87 -2.75
N GLU A 164 -7.49 15.59 -2.48
CA GLU A 164 -7.24 15.02 -1.14
C GLU A 164 -5.79 15.23 -0.70
N TYR A 165 -4.84 15.15 -1.65
CA TYR A 165 -3.45 15.46 -1.38
C TYR A 165 -3.28 16.91 -0.90
N ASN A 166 -3.84 17.85 -1.61
CA ASN A 166 -3.74 19.27 -1.28
C ASN A 166 -4.52 19.65 -0.01
N THR A 167 -5.57 18.92 0.32
CA THR A 167 -6.40 19.18 1.51
C THR A 167 -5.80 18.57 2.78
N TYR A 168 -5.33 17.32 2.71
CA TYR A 168 -4.94 16.55 3.90
C TYR A 168 -3.45 16.20 3.94
N VAL A 169 -2.91 15.64 2.86
CA VAL A 169 -1.58 15.04 2.85
C VAL A 169 -0.48 16.06 3.00
N ILE A 170 -0.60 17.19 2.31
CA ILE A 170 0.42 18.24 2.29
C ILE A 170 0.70 18.85 3.67
N ARG A 171 -0.24 18.71 4.59
CA ARG A 171 -0.13 19.24 5.98
C ARG A 171 0.62 18.28 6.90
N ASP A 172 0.74 17.01 6.52
CA ASP A 172 1.41 16.00 7.34
C ASP A 172 2.87 15.88 6.95
N ARG A 173 3.74 16.58 7.68
CA ARG A 173 5.18 16.58 7.40
C ARG A 173 5.85 15.24 7.64
N ALA A 174 5.40 14.47 8.62
CA ALA A 174 5.95 13.15 8.90
C ALA A 174 5.66 12.18 7.75
N PHE A 175 4.45 12.26 7.20
CA PHE A 175 4.06 11.49 6.02
C PHE A 175 4.88 11.89 4.79
N LEU A 176 5.01 13.19 4.52
CA LEU A 176 5.74 13.71 3.34
C LEU A 176 7.22 13.31 3.34
N ARG A 177 7.84 13.13 4.50
CA ARG A 177 9.23 12.68 4.58
C ARG A 177 9.42 11.26 4.10
N ARG A 178 8.40 10.41 4.20
CA ARG A 178 8.48 8.98 3.92
C ARG A 178 7.88 8.57 2.60
N PHE A 179 6.94 9.37 2.11
CA PHE A 179 6.21 9.09 0.87
C PHE A 179 6.72 9.97 -0.25
N GLU A 180 7.16 9.36 -1.33
CA GLU A 180 7.58 10.06 -2.53
C GLU A 180 6.43 10.07 -3.52
N ARG A 181 6.04 11.28 -3.94
CA ARG A 181 4.91 11.52 -4.83
C ARG A 181 5.24 11.10 -6.25
N ILE A 182 4.35 10.34 -6.85
CA ILE A 182 4.36 9.99 -8.27
C ILE A 182 3.04 10.47 -8.87
N ASP A 183 3.12 11.44 -9.78
CA ASP A 183 1.96 11.98 -10.45
C ASP A 183 1.45 11.03 -11.52
N VAL A 184 0.14 10.80 -11.52
CA VAL A 184 -0.56 9.97 -12.48
C VAL A 184 -1.56 10.83 -13.23
N SER A 185 -1.26 11.08 -14.50
CA SER A 185 -2.11 11.87 -15.40
C SER A 185 -2.86 10.98 -16.37
N GLU A 186 -3.85 11.56 -17.05
CA GLU A 186 -4.55 10.87 -18.13
C GLU A 186 -3.59 10.48 -19.26
N VAL A 187 -3.78 9.31 -19.81
CA VAL A 187 -3.06 8.86 -20.99
C VAL A 187 -3.87 9.24 -22.21
N TYR A 188 -3.30 10.10 -23.04
CA TYR A 188 -3.87 10.44 -24.34
C TYR A 188 -3.50 9.35 -25.36
N ARG A 189 -4.52 8.79 -25.96
CA ARG A 189 -4.35 7.87 -27.09
C ARG A 189 -4.29 8.64 -28.42
#